data_8d8fac3f17187783ef4caad9f0cc1dcb
#
_entry.id   8d8fac3f17187783ef4caad9f0cc1dcb
#
_cell.length_a   1.000
_cell.length_b   1.000
_cell.length_c   1.000
_cell.angle_alpha   90.00
_cell.angle_beta   90.00
_cell.angle_gamma   90.00
#
_symmetry.space_group_name_H-M   'P 1'
#
loop_
_entity.id
_entity.type
_entity.pdbx_description
1 polymer ?
#
loop_
_entity_poly.entity_id
_entity_poly.type
_entity_poly.pdbx_seq_one_letter_code
_entity_poly.pdbx_strand_id
1 'polypeptide(L)'
;MDKHTGSQNEGRQLTPMADGGARTSYGENAAVREPSVGKGRYDLISPFAIRRLARWYEAGAAKYAPRNWEKGMPYSRCLDSALRHINKFQMGWTDEDHLAAAVWNLCAIIHFEENYMDDFNDLPNYDTKGE
;
A
#
# COMPACT_ATOMS: atom_id res chain seq x y z
N MET A 1 -6.73 -19.91 9.20
CA MET A 1 -5.41 -20.23 8.75
C MET A 1 -4.52 -19.01 8.76
N ASP A 2 -3.43 -19.10 9.40
CA ASP A 2 -2.61 -17.95 9.63
C ASP A 2 -1.17 -18.16 9.16
N LYS A 3 -1.03 -18.78 8.03
CA LYS A 3 0.29 -19.07 7.50
C LYS A 3 1.16 -17.83 7.35
N HIS A 4 0.53 -16.67 7.35
CA HIS A 4 1.29 -15.42 7.21
C HIS A 4 1.67 -14.82 8.55
N THR A 5 1.18 -15.39 9.65
CA THR A 5 1.33 -14.71 10.93
C THR A 5 2.75 -14.77 11.45
N GLY A 6 3.32 -15.96 11.55
CA GLY A 6 4.66 -16.09 12.09
C GLY A 6 5.73 -15.78 11.09
N SER A 7 5.48 -16.04 9.80
CA SER A 7 6.52 -15.95 8.80
C SER A 7 6.58 -14.59 8.11
N GLN A 8 5.60 -13.75 8.33
CA GLN A 8 5.51 -12.50 7.58
C GLN A 8 6.74 -11.62 7.73
N ASN A 9 7.40 -11.72 8.86
CA ASN A 9 8.55 -10.88 9.12
C ASN A 9 9.87 -11.62 9.14
N GLU A 10 9.85 -12.91 8.83
CA GLU A 10 11.08 -13.69 8.93
C GLU A 10 12.12 -13.31 7.92
N GLY A 11 11.69 -13.08 6.68
CA GLY A 11 12.62 -12.67 5.65
C GLY A 11 12.84 -11.18 5.59
N ARG A 12 12.05 -10.43 6.31
CA ARG A 12 12.12 -8.98 6.30
C ARG A 12 12.75 -8.49 7.58
N GLN A 13 13.86 -7.82 7.43
CA GLN A 13 14.59 -7.31 8.57
C GLN A 13 13.87 -6.10 9.11
N LEU A 14 13.11 -6.27 10.16
CA LEU A 14 12.49 -5.13 10.81
C LEU A 14 13.55 -4.38 11.60
N THR A 15 13.66 -3.11 11.33
CA THR A 15 14.57 -2.26 12.07
C THR A 15 14.02 -2.05 13.47
N PRO A 16 14.73 -2.46 14.51
CA PRO A 16 14.24 -2.22 15.85
C PRO A 16 14.12 -0.72 16.11
N MET A 17 13.30 -0.37 17.07
CA MET A 17 13.17 1.01 17.49
C MET A 17 14.45 1.39 18.21
N ALA A 18 15.49 1.64 17.44
CA ALA A 18 16.74 2.05 18.02
C ALA A 18 16.67 3.50 18.44
N ASP A 19 17.53 3.86 19.36
CA ASP A 19 17.77 5.25 19.63
C ASP A 19 18.46 5.79 18.39
N GLY A 20 17.79 6.64 17.65
CA GLY A 20 18.31 7.17 16.39
C GLY A 20 19.47 8.12 16.57
N GLY A 21 20.07 8.19 17.73
CA GLY A 21 21.16 9.08 18.01
C GLY A 21 20.65 10.44 18.48
N ALA A 22 21.16 11.49 17.87
CA ALA A 22 20.82 12.83 18.30
C ALA A 22 19.33 13.11 18.15
N ARG A 23 18.72 13.66 19.18
CA ARG A 23 17.34 14.07 19.16
C ARG A 23 17.18 15.35 18.36
N THR A 24 16.03 15.51 17.73
CA THR A 24 15.69 16.74 17.05
C THR A 24 15.18 17.75 18.06
N SER A 25 15.73 18.95 18.04
CA SER A 25 15.27 20.04 18.89
C SER A 25 14.47 21.03 18.04
N TYR A 26 13.34 21.45 18.58
CA TYR A 26 12.45 22.36 17.87
C TYR A 26 12.52 23.78 18.40
N GLY A 27 13.54 24.06 19.23
CA GLY A 27 13.76 25.38 19.78
C GLY A 27 14.15 25.30 21.25
N GLU A 28 14.54 26.43 21.81
CA GLU A 28 15.13 26.46 23.15
C GLU A 28 14.17 25.92 24.21
N ASN A 29 12.90 26.29 24.14
CA ASN A 29 11.93 25.85 25.12
C ASN A 29 10.89 24.89 24.52
N ALA A 30 11.20 24.31 23.37
CA ALA A 30 10.31 23.37 22.72
C ALA A 30 10.73 21.94 23.04
N ALA A 31 9.86 21.00 22.69
CA ALA A 31 10.13 19.59 22.92
C ALA A 31 11.26 19.08 22.03
N VAL A 32 11.83 17.96 22.42
CA VAL A 32 12.78 17.23 21.58
C VAL A 32 12.15 15.87 21.25
N ARG A 33 12.51 15.33 20.11
CA ARG A 33 11.97 14.06 19.64
C ARG A 33 13.03 13.26 18.91
N GLU A 34 12.73 12.00 18.69
CA GLU A 34 13.57 11.17 17.85
C GLU A 34 13.61 11.73 16.43
N PRO A 35 14.72 11.58 15.72
CA PRO A 35 14.78 12.02 14.33
C PRO A 35 13.74 11.30 13.48
N SER A 36 13.22 11.99 12.49
CA SER A 36 12.21 11.42 11.60
C SER A 36 12.78 10.91 10.28
N VAL A 37 14.09 11.02 10.09
CA VAL A 37 14.72 10.55 8.86
C VAL A 37 14.49 9.05 8.70
N GLY A 38 14.05 8.62 7.53
CA GLY A 38 13.85 7.22 7.23
C GLY A 38 12.50 6.65 7.65
N LYS A 39 11.65 7.46 8.27
CA LYS A 39 10.34 6.99 8.74
C LYS A 39 9.23 7.20 7.73
N GLY A 40 9.53 7.81 6.60
CA GLY A 40 8.53 8.19 5.61
C GLY A 40 7.91 9.54 5.93
N ARG A 41 7.45 10.19 4.90
CA ARG A 41 6.86 11.52 5.02
C ARG A 41 5.36 11.41 4.73
N TYR A 42 4.63 10.87 5.70
CA TYR A 42 3.17 10.71 5.60
C TYR A 42 2.47 12.04 5.40
N ASP A 43 3.07 13.11 5.91
CA ASP A 43 2.53 14.46 5.81
C ASP A 43 2.55 15.01 4.39
N LEU A 44 3.35 14.41 3.49
CA LEU A 44 3.41 14.86 2.09
C LEU A 44 2.38 14.18 1.21
N ILE A 45 1.70 13.14 1.71
CA ILE A 45 0.67 12.45 0.94
C ILE A 45 -0.58 13.33 0.91
N SER A 46 -1.16 13.48 -0.28
CA SER A 46 -2.35 14.32 -0.44
C SER A 46 -3.49 13.81 0.45
N PRO A 47 -4.00 14.64 1.36
CA PRO A 47 -5.16 14.23 2.17
C PRO A 47 -6.42 14.03 1.32
N PHE A 48 -6.50 14.67 0.18
CA PHE A 48 -7.63 14.46 -0.73
C PHE A 48 -7.56 13.09 -1.38
N ALA A 49 -6.36 12.63 -1.74
CA ALA A 49 -6.18 11.30 -2.29
C ALA A 49 -6.54 10.25 -1.24
N ILE A 50 -6.08 10.45 0.00
CA ILE A 50 -6.40 9.53 1.09
C ILE A 50 -7.92 9.47 1.31
N ARG A 51 -8.61 10.61 1.29
CA ARG A 51 -10.04 10.63 1.51
C ARG A 51 -10.80 9.86 0.43
N ARG A 52 -10.45 10.05 -0.84
CA ARG A 52 -11.10 9.33 -1.91
C ARG A 52 -10.82 7.83 -1.84
N LEU A 53 -9.58 7.49 -1.50
CA LEU A 53 -9.21 6.09 -1.33
C LEU A 53 -9.98 5.46 -0.17
N ALA A 54 -10.09 6.17 0.95
CA ALA A 54 -10.84 5.68 2.10
C ALA A 54 -12.30 5.41 1.75
N ARG A 55 -12.91 6.27 0.94
CA ARG A 55 -14.29 6.07 0.49
C ARG A 55 -14.42 4.83 -0.40
N TRP A 56 -13.40 4.55 -1.20
CA TRP A 56 -13.41 3.34 -2.03
C TRP A 56 -13.33 2.10 -1.15
N TYR A 57 -12.51 2.15 -0.09
CA TYR A 57 -12.43 1.04 0.88
C TYR A 57 -13.77 0.85 1.60
N GLU A 58 -14.42 1.94 1.94
CA GLU A 58 -15.72 1.87 2.60
C GLU A 58 -16.75 1.19 1.71
N ALA A 59 -16.81 1.55 0.45
CA ALA A 59 -17.72 0.94 -0.51
C ALA A 59 -17.46 -0.56 -0.66
N GLY A 60 -16.20 -0.94 -0.70
CA GLY A 60 -15.82 -2.35 -0.79
C GLY A 60 -16.22 -3.12 0.46
N ALA A 61 -16.03 -2.51 1.63
CA ALA A 61 -16.40 -3.16 2.89
C ALA A 61 -17.91 -3.40 2.97
N ALA A 62 -18.69 -2.45 2.48
CA ALA A 62 -20.15 -2.60 2.47
C ALA A 62 -20.58 -3.70 1.51
N LYS A 63 -19.87 -3.86 0.39
CA LYS A 63 -20.24 -4.81 -0.65
C LYS A 63 -19.81 -6.24 -0.33
N TYR A 64 -18.64 -6.41 0.27
CA TYR A 64 -18.07 -7.73 0.49
C TYR A 64 -17.88 -8.08 1.96
N ALA A 65 -17.24 -7.24 2.71
CA ALA A 65 -16.98 -7.30 4.15
C ALA A 65 -15.70 -6.53 4.40
N PRO A 66 -15.52 -5.97 5.59
CA PRO A 66 -14.24 -5.35 5.94
C PRO A 66 -13.10 -6.35 5.77
N ARG A 67 -12.02 -5.91 5.17
CA ARG A 67 -10.79 -6.69 5.01
C ARG A 67 -10.93 -7.98 4.20
N ASN A 68 -12.04 -8.15 3.47
CA ASN A 68 -12.19 -9.33 2.61
C ASN A 68 -11.02 -9.47 1.64
N TRP A 69 -10.55 -8.36 1.07
CA TRP A 69 -9.47 -8.37 0.09
C TRP A 69 -8.15 -8.87 0.69
N GLU A 70 -7.97 -8.77 2.02
CA GLU A 70 -6.74 -9.20 2.66
C GLU A 70 -6.53 -10.71 2.59
N LYS A 71 -7.55 -11.46 2.24
CA LYS A 71 -7.42 -12.90 2.02
C LYS A 71 -6.54 -13.22 0.83
N GLY A 72 -6.34 -12.26 -0.06
CA GLY A 72 -5.48 -12.43 -1.21
C GLY A 72 -6.25 -12.65 -2.50
N MET A 73 -5.64 -12.25 -3.58
CA MET A 73 -6.14 -12.51 -4.93
C MET A 73 -4.97 -12.40 -5.89
N PRO A 74 -5.06 -13.00 -7.08
CA PRO A 74 -3.94 -12.97 -8.00
C PRO A 74 -3.51 -11.55 -8.34
N TYR A 75 -2.21 -11.33 -8.36
CA TYR A 75 -1.64 -10.01 -8.69
C TYR A 75 -2.12 -9.55 -10.06
N SER A 76 -2.21 -10.49 -11.01
CA SER A 76 -2.66 -10.14 -12.36
C SER A 76 -4.06 -9.57 -12.36
N ARG A 77 -4.93 -10.05 -11.46
CA ARG A 77 -6.30 -9.54 -11.39
C ARG A 77 -6.33 -8.11 -10.86
N CYS A 78 -5.51 -7.83 -9.85
CA CYS A 78 -5.39 -6.47 -9.33
C CYS A 78 -4.81 -5.53 -10.38
N LEU A 79 -3.75 -5.98 -11.05
CA LEU A 79 -3.10 -5.15 -12.06
C LEU A 79 -4.02 -4.90 -13.25
N ASP A 80 -4.72 -5.95 -13.71
CA ASP A 80 -5.69 -5.80 -14.80
C ASP A 80 -6.75 -4.76 -14.43
N SER A 81 -7.29 -4.85 -13.22
CA SER A 81 -8.30 -3.91 -12.77
C SER A 81 -7.75 -2.49 -12.69
N ALA A 82 -6.54 -2.35 -12.15
CA ALA A 82 -5.91 -1.03 -12.05
C ALA A 82 -5.75 -0.39 -13.43
N LEU A 83 -5.24 -1.15 -14.39
CA LEU A 83 -5.02 -0.64 -15.73
C LEU A 83 -6.35 -0.31 -16.43
N ARG A 84 -7.37 -1.12 -16.20
CA ARG A 84 -8.69 -0.86 -16.78
C ARG A 84 -9.28 0.42 -16.23
N HIS A 85 -9.14 0.68 -14.93
CA HIS A 85 -9.64 1.91 -14.33
C HIS A 85 -8.85 3.12 -14.82
N ILE A 86 -7.55 2.98 -14.99
CA ILE A 86 -6.73 4.05 -15.56
C ILE A 86 -7.21 4.36 -16.97
N ASN A 87 -7.47 3.33 -17.76
CA ASN A 87 -7.95 3.51 -19.14
C ASN A 87 -9.31 4.23 -19.16
N LYS A 88 -10.20 3.85 -18.27
CA LYS A 88 -11.51 4.50 -18.19
C LYS A 88 -11.37 5.96 -17.79
N PHE A 89 -10.46 6.27 -16.89
CA PHE A 89 -10.18 7.65 -16.53
C PHE A 89 -9.69 8.44 -17.75
N GLN A 90 -8.81 7.84 -18.55
CA GLN A 90 -8.31 8.49 -19.75
C GLN A 90 -9.43 8.76 -20.77
N MET A 91 -10.43 7.89 -20.80
CA MET A 91 -11.58 8.08 -21.68
C MET A 91 -12.58 9.11 -21.13
N GLY A 92 -12.34 9.65 -19.95
CA GLY A 92 -13.22 10.65 -19.37
C GLY A 92 -14.45 10.08 -18.68
N TRP A 93 -14.45 8.79 -18.35
CA TRP A 93 -15.59 8.19 -17.68
C TRP A 93 -15.64 8.62 -16.22
N THR A 94 -16.85 8.90 -15.75
CA THR A 94 -17.07 9.38 -14.39
C THR A 94 -18.14 8.58 -13.64
N ASP A 95 -18.45 7.39 -14.13
CA ASP A 95 -19.45 6.51 -13.50
C ASP A 95 -18.96 5.96 -12.17
N GLU A 96 -17.65 5.92 -11.96
CA GLU A 96 -17.04 5.49 -10.71
C GLU A 96 -15.82 6.36 -10.45
N ASP A 97 -15.26 6.27 -9.24
CA ASP A 97 -13.99 6.91 -8.95
C ASP A 97 -12.86 6.02 -9.45
N HIS A 98 -12.57 6.14 -10.74
CA HIS A 98 -11.60 5.27 -11.39
C HIS A 98 -10.19 5.46 -10.86
N LEU A 99 -9.82 6.68 -10.46
CA LEU A 99 -8.50 6.91 -9.90
C LEU A 99 -8.35 6.22 -8.54
N ALA A 100 -9.34 6.36 -7.66
CA ALA A 100 -9.29 5.69 -6.37
C ALA A 100 -9.29 4.17 -6.54
N ALA A 101 -10.07 3.65 -7.49
CA ALA A 101 -10.11 2.23 -7.78
C ALA A 101 -8.75 1.71 -8.24
N ALA A 102 -8.08 2.47 -9.10
CA ALA A 102 -6.74 2.09 -9.57
C ALA A 102 -5.75 2.05 -8.41
N VAL A 103 -5.76 3.09 -7.58
CA VAL A 103 -4.86 3.15 -6.42
C VAL A 103 -5.16 2.01 -5.45
N TRP A 104 -6.44 1.72 -5.22
CA TRP A 104 -6.84 0.61 -4.34
C TRP A 104 -6.22 -0.71 -4.79
N ASN A 105 -6.28 -0.99 -6.09
CA ASN A 105 -5.74 -2.24 -6.62
C ASN A 105 -4.23 -2.31 -6.44
N LEU A 106 -3.53 -1.20 -6.62
CA LEU A 106 -2.08 -1.16 -6.42
C LEU A 106 -1.74 -1.30 -4.94
N CYS A 107 -2.53 -0.68 -4.07
CA CYS A 107 -2.35 -0.85 -2.63
C CYS A 107 -2.52 -2.31 -2.21
N ALA A 108 -3.47 -3.01 -2.83
CA ALA A 108 -3.66 -4.43 -2.52
C ALA A 108 -2.42 -5.24 -2.85
N ILE A 109 -1.82 -5.00 -4.02
CA ILE A 109 -0.59 -5.71 -4.40
C ILE A 109 0.53 -5.39 -3.41
N ILE A 110 0.69 -4.13 -3.05
CA ILE A 110 1.72 -3.74 -2.07
C ILE A 110 1.50 -4.48 -0.76
N HIS A 111 0.25 -4.54 -0.30
CA HIS A 111 -0.07 -5.26 0.92
C HIS A 111 0.32 -6.73 0.83
N PHE A 112 0.02 -7.36 -0.31
CA PHE A 112 0.36 -8.77 -0.50
C PHE A 112 1.88 -8.98 -0.51
N GLU A 113 2.62 -8.08 -1.15
CA GLU A 113 4.07 -8.16 -1.15
C GLU A 113 4.64 -8.03 0.26
N GLU A 114 4.14 -7.07 1.02
CA GLU A 114 4.64 -6.82 2.37
C GLU A 114 4.31 -7.95 3.33
N ASN A 115 3.29 -8.72 3.03
CA ASN A 115 2.86 -9.82 3.88
C ASN A 115 3.23 -11.18 3.31
N TYR A 116 4.18 -11.21 2.38
CA TYR A 116 4.74 -12.45 1.81
C TYR A 116 3.67 -13.36 1.22
N MET A 117 2.71 -12.76 0.53
CA MET A 117 1.65 -13.52 -0.13
C MET A 117 2.04 -13.79 -1.59
N ASP A 118 3.29 -14.26 -1.77
CA ASP A 118 3.86 -14.45 -3.10
C ASP A 118 3.16 -15.53 -3.90
N ASP A 119 2.43 -16.42 -3.23
CA ASP A 119 1.65 -17.45 -3.91
C ASP A 119 0.65 -16.85 -4.87
N PHE A 120 0.24 -15.60 -4.63
CA PHE A 120 -0.70 -14.91 -5.50
C PHE A 120 -0.02 -14.17 -6.65
N ASN A 121 1.30 -14.15 -6.67
CA ASN A 121 2.03 -13.49 -7.75
C ASN A 121 2.08 -14.40 -8.96
N ASP A 122 1.14 -14.21 -9.85
CA ASP A 122 1.03 -14.97 -11.09
C ASP A 122 1.50 -14.18 -12.30
N LEU A 123 2.26 -13.10 -12.08
CA LEU A 123 2.77 -12.29 -13.17
C LEU A 123 3.92 -13.01 -13.86
N PRO A 124 4.10 -12.79 -15.16
CA PRO A 124 5.24 -13.38 -15.88
C PRO A 124 6.55 -12.88 -15.30
N ASN A 125 7.53 -13.75 -15.31
CA ASN A 125 8.87 -13.39 -14.87
C ASN A 125 9.76 -13.25 -16.11
N TYR A 126 9.85 -12.03 -16.61
CA TYR A 126 10.70 -11.77 -17.77
C TYR A 126 12.12 -11.60 -17.31
N ASP A 127 13.01 -12.41 -17.84
CA ASP A 127 14.41 -12.34 -17.49
C ASP A 127 15.13 -11.39 -18.45
N THR A 128 14.91 -10.10 -18.20
CA THR A 128 15.46 -9.04 -19.06
C THR A 128 16.47 -8.19 -18.33
N LYS A 129 17.20 -8.78 -17.42
CA LYS A 129 18.18 -8.05 -16.64
C LYS A 129 19.25 -7.44 -17.55
N GLY A 130 19.66 -6.22 -17.21
CA GLY A 130 20.73 -5.56 -17.93
C GLY A 130 20.28 -4.72 -19.11
N GLU A 131 19.01 -4.66 -19.35
CA GLU A 131 18.49 -3.85 -20.45
C GLU A 131 18.45 -2.38 -20.13
#